data_e72e3078133568f9a657a0485eef5754
#
_entry.id   e72e3078133568f9a657a0485eef5754
#
_cell.length_a   1.000
_cell.length_b   1.000
_cell.length_c   1.000
_cell.angle_alpha   90.00
_cell.angle_beta   90.00
_cell.angle_gamma   90.00
#
_symmetry.space_group_name_H-M   'P 1'
#
loop_
_entity.id
_entity.type
_entity.pdbx_description
1 polymer ?
#
loop_
_entity_poly.entity_id
_entity_poly.type
_entity_poly.pdbx_seq_one_letter_code
_entity_poly.pdbx_strand_id
1 'polypeptide(L)'
;TDIAPDIKMTMENAGHILGSSSVYMNIGEGKNEHKVLFSGDIKYEKSWLFDAATVRFPKVDTLVIESTYGGPQDIQPTRDAASHELQEMIIDVIGRGGKIFCPVFAVGRSQEVMIAIDELFKSGKVSPVTVWLDGMISEATAIHASHPNFLNRDLRKKLLKGGSENPFHSKWFRTVESYQQRESILLDPSPCIVLATSGMMTGGPIVEYFKYWAPEPNNTLCFVGYQASGTLGSRLRDGHSSVPLIDKGQTLMVEVKCSMRKIDGFSGHSDRNQLMDYVAALNPTPRKIICHHGDAQTCNAFRQGLREKFRVQTYAPANLETLRLL
;
A
#
# COMPACT_ATOMS: atom_id res chain seq x y z
N THR A 1 21.11 16.74 -9.37
CA THR A 1 20.73 18.16 -9.19
C THR A 1 21.54 18.76 -8.05
N ASP A 2 22.14 19.91 -8.27
CA ASP A 2 22.80 20.68 -7.21
C ASP A 2 21.71 21.49 -6.46
N ILE A 3 21.63 21.32 -5.13
CA ILE A 3 20.67 22.03 -4.27
C ILE A 3 21.36 23.18 -3.50
N ALA A 4 22.65 23.03 -3.22
CA ALA A 4 23.53 24.04 -2.64
C ALA A 4 24.94 23.83 -3.21
N PRO A 5 25.88 24.78 -3.04
CA PRO A 5 27.22 24.63 -3.57
C PRO A 5 27.93 23.33 -3.17
N ASP A 6 27.66 22.86 -1.95
CA ASP A 6 28.24 21.65 -1.36
C ASP A 6 27.24 20.49 -1.19
N ILE A 7 26.04 20.56 -1.80
CA ILE A 7 25.00 19.50 -1.69
C ILE A 7 24.50 19.11 -3.08
N LYS A 8 24.73 17.84 -3.43
CA LYS A 8 24.18 17.22 -4.65
C LYS A 8 23.13 16.17 -4.28
N MET A 9 22.03 16.16 -5.03
CA MET A 9 20.91 15.23 -4.82
C MET A 9 20.63 14.43 -6.08
N THR A 10 20.37 13.14 -5.90
CA THR A 10 19.87 12.23 -6.94
C THR A 10 18.62 11.54 -6.42
N MET A 11 17.60 11.45 -7.25
CA MET A 11 16.34 10.76 -6.92
C MET A 11 16.27 9.48 -7.76
N GLU A 12 15.97 8.37 -7.10
CA GLU A 12 15.86 7.05 -7.71
C GLU A 12 14.54 6.40 -7.36
N ASN A 13 14.06 5.46 -8.20
CA ASN A 13 12.78 4.79 -7.97
C ASN A 13 12.75 4.07 -6.62
N ALA A 14 11.74 4.37 -5.79
CA ALA A 14 11.48 3.70 -4.52
C ALA A 14 10.50 2.51 -4.63
N GLY A 15 9.76 2.38 -5.74
CA GLY A 15 8.84 1.26 -6.02
C GLY A 15 7.55 1.24 -5.19
N HIS A 16 7.32 2.22 -4.33
CA HIS A 16 6.19 2.25 -3.40
C HIS A 16 4.88 2.73 -4.04
N ILE A 17 4.86 3.94 -4.56
CA ILE A 17 3.75 4.53 -5.31
C ILE A 17 4.29 5.30 -6.52
N LEU A 18 3.39 5.76 -7.40
CA LEU A 18 3.78 6.55 -8.56
C LEU A 18 4.54 7.81 -8.14
N GLY A 19 5.78 7.94 -8.60
CA GLY A 19 6.65 9.07 -8.30
C GLY A 19 7.39 8.99 -6.97
N SER A 20 7.21 7.92 -6.17
CA SER A 20 8.00 7.71 -4.95
C SER A 20 9.48 7.55 -5.28
N SER A 21 10.33 8.19 -4.49
CA SER A 21 11.77 8.22 -4.75
C SER A 21 12.58 8.03 -3.48
N SER A 22 13.64 7.22 -3.60
CA SER A 22 14.76 7.25 -2.66
C SER A 22 15.65 8.43 -3.01
N VAL A 23 16.11 9.17 -1.99
CA VAL A 23 16.90 10.38 -2.17
C VAL A 23 18.33 10.13 -1.71
N TYR A 24 19.26 10.13 -2.64
CA TYR A 24 20.68 10.05 -2.37
C TYR A 24 21.28 11.46 -2.37
N MET A 25 21.90 11.82 -1.26
CA MET A 25 22.54 13.12 -1.07
C MET A 25 24.04 12.97 -0.85
N ASN A 26 24.81 13.76 -1.58
CA ASN A 26 26.21 13.95 -1.33
C ASN A 26 26.41 15.34 -0.71
N ILE A 27 26.91 15.39 0.52
CA ILE A 27 27.01 16.59 1.35
C ILE A 27 28.49 16.85 1.64
N GLY A 28 28.93 18.07 1.40
CA GLY A 28 30.31 18.49 1.59
C GLY A 28 31.22 18.15 0.41
N GLU A 29 32.50 18.45 0.54
CA GLU A 29 33.50 18.24 -0.50
C GLU A 29 34.76 17.55 0.03
N GLY A 30 35.44 16.80 -0.85
CA GLY A 30 36.71 16.18 -0.60
C GLY A 30 36.70 15.23 0.60
N LYS A 31 37.55 15.47 1.60
CA LYS A 31 37.67 14.60 2.79
C LYS A 31 36.48 14.73 3.75
N ASN A 32 35.69 15.78 3.63
CA ASN A 32 34.49 16.04 4.46
C ASN A 32 33.20 15.60 3.76
N GLU A 33 33.30 14.93 2.63
CA GLU A 33 32.16 14.40 1.90
C GLU A 33 31.45 13.32 2.73
N HIS A 34 30.13 13.46 2.88
CA HIS A 34 29.27 12.49 3.55
C HIS A 34 28.05 12.13 2.68
N LYS A 35 27.82 10.85 2.50
CA LYS A 35 26.80 10.34 1.59
C LYS A 35 25.64 9.75 2.38
N VAL A 36 24.47 10.37 2.22
CA VAL A 36 23.25 9.99 2.91
C VAL A 36 22.24 9.46 1.90
N LEU A 37 21.66 8.32 2.19
CA LEU A 37 20.53 7.77 1.44
C LEU A 37 19.29 7.78 2.31
N PHE A 38 18.27 8.50 1.90
CA PHE A 38 16.91 8.39 2.44
C PHE A 38 16.14 7.42 1.56
N SER A 39 15.70 6.30 2.12
CA SER A 39 14.93 5.32 1.35
C SER A 39 13.60 5.88 0.85
N GLY A 40 12.98 6.78 1.62
CA GLY A 40 11.55 6.99 1.54
C GLY A 40 10.82 5.69 1.86
N ASP A 41 9.56 5.59 1.48
CA ASP A 41 8.82 4.34 1.55
C ASP A 41 9.19 3.49 0.34
N ILE A 42 9.64 2.25 0.56
CA ILE A 42 10.23 1.40 -0.48
C ILE A 42 9.48 0.07 -0.66
N LYS A 43 9.42 -0.38 -1.93
CA LYS A 43 9.11 -1.77 -2.26
C LYS A 43 10.31 -2.42 -2.94
N TYR A 44 11.00 -3.29 -2.21
CA TYR A 44 12.22 -3.98 -2.65
C TYR A 44 11.97 -4.92 -3.83
N GLU A 45 10.81 -5.55 -3.87
CA GLU A 45 10.41 -6.44 -4.94
C GLU A 45 9.49 -5.74 -5.95
N LYS A 46 9.49 -6.24 -7.19
CA LYS A 46 8.55 -5.81 -8.23
C LYS A 46 7.12 -6.05 -7.78
N SER A 47 6.27 -5.02 -7.87
CA SER A 47 4.83 -5.10 -7.60
C SER A 47 4.01 -5.30 -8.89
N TRP A 48 2.68 -5.33 -8.79
CA TRP A 48 1.82 -5.30 -9.98
C TRP A 48 1.96 -3.99 -10.76
N LEU A 49 2.29 -2.88 -10.07
CA LEU A 49 2.40 -1.55 -10.68
C LEU A 49 3.83 -1.18 -11.04
N PHE A 50 4.79 -1.40 -10.16
CA PHE A 50 6.11 -0.79 -10.24
C PHE A 50 7.22 -1.82 -10.32
N ASP A 51 8.34 -1.42 -10.91
CA ASP A 51 9.60 -2.13 -10.78
C ASP A 51 10.12 -1.99 -9.35
N ALA A 52 11.00 -2.90 -8.94
CA ALA A 52 11.64 -2.90 -7.62
C ALA A 52 12.35 -1.58 -7.30
N ALA A 53 12.45 -1.24 -6.02
CA ALA A 53 13.24 -0.11 -5.55
C ALA A 53 14.70 -0.22 -6.03
N THR A 54 15.29 0.91 -6.41
CA THR A 54 16.70 0.97 -6.79
C THR A 54 17.58 0.66 -5.58
N VAL A 55 18.54 -0.27 -5.77
CA VAL A 55 19.55 -0.65 -4.76
C VAL A 55 20.98 -0.31 -5.21
N ARG A 56 21.16 0.15 -6.46
CA ARG A 56 22.45 0.48 -7.03
C ARG A 56 22.78 1.94 -6.78
N PHE A 57 23.31 2.22 -5.62
CA PHE A 57 23.83 3.53 -5.24
C PHE A 57 25.36 3.50 -5.20
N PRO A 58 26.03 4.66 -5.36
CA PRO A 58 27.41 4.80 -4.92
C PRO A 58 27.53 4.47 -3.44
N LYS A 59 28.79 4.50 -2.91
CA LYS A 59 28.99 4.32 -1.46
C LYS A 59 27.99 5.17 -0.66
N VAL A 60 27.32 4.56 0.33
CA VAL A 60 26.43 5.21 1.30
C VAL A 60 27.08 5.18 2.67
N ASP A 61 27.27 6.34 3.31
CA ASP A 61 27.83 6.42 4.66
C ASP A 61 26.73 6.27 5.73
N THR A 62 25.58 6.93 5.52
CA THR A 62 24.39 6.84 6.38
C THR A 62 23.15 6.49 5.56
N LEU A 63 22.42 5.49 5.99
CA LEU A 63 21.11 5.13 5.47
C LEU A 63 20.02 5.54 6.46
N VAL A 64 19.01 6.26 5.97
CA VAL A 64 17.75 6.53 6.68
C VAL A 64 16.68 5.67 6.03
N ILE A 65 16.14 4.69 6.74
CA ILE A 65 15.27 3.65 6.15
C ILE A 65 13.95 3.54 6.89
N GLU A 66 12.87 3.33 6.13
CA GLU A 66 11.55 3.03 6.67
C GLU A 66 11.54 1.73 7.50
N SER A 67 10.56 1.59 8.36
CA SER A 67 10.40 0.44 9.25
C SER A 67 8.92 0.03 9.42
N THR A 68 8.05 0.33 8.44
CA THR A 68 6.60 0.06 8.51
C THR A 68 6.32 -1.41 8.85
N TYR A 69 7.04 -2.32 8.20
CA TYR A 69 6.98 -3.76 8.47
C TYR A 69 8.35 -4.28 8.95
N GLY A 70 8.95 -3.58 9.91
CA GLY A 70 10.25 -3.93 10.48
C GLY A 70 10.20 -4.94 11.64
N GLY A 71 9.02 -5.35 12.09
CA GLY A 71 8.82 -6.31 13.18
C GLY A 71 9.24 -7.73 12.81
N PRO A 72 9.59 -8.58 13.78
CA PRO A 72 10.09 -9.94 13.51
C PRO A 72 9.09 -10.85 12.76
N GLN A 73 7.80 -10.57 12.90
CA GLN A 73 6.71 -11.33 12.30
C GLN A 73 6.11 -10.65 11.06
N ASP A 74 6.66 -9.50 10.65
CA ASP A 74 6.15 -8.72 9.53
C ASP A 74 6.68 -9.29 8.20
N ILE A 75 6.19 -10.47 7.83
CA ILE A 75 6.50 -11.17 6.59
C ILE A 75 5.25 -11.17 5.72
N GLN A 76 5.38 -10.77 4.48
CA GLN A 76 4.27 -10.73 3.52
C GLN A 76 4.25 -11.99 2.64
N PRO A 77 3.06 -12.48 2.27
CA PRO A 77 2.93 -13.56 1.31
C PRO A 77 3.38 -13.12 -0.10
N THR A 78 3.65 -14.10 -0.94
CA THR A 78 3.94 -13.84 -2.36
C THR A 78 2.71 -13.27 -3.07
N ARG A 79 2.93 -12.59 -4.22
CA ARG A 79 1.82 -12.10 -5.07
C ARG A 79 0.86 -13.21 -5.50
N ASP A 80 1.38 -14.40 -5.80
CA ASP A 80 0.57 -15.55 -6.21
C ASP A 80 -0.31 -16.03 -5.05
N ALA A 81 0.22 -16.07 -3.83
CA ALA A 81 -0.56 -16.41 -2.64
C ALA A 81 -1.64 -15.36 -2.36
N ALA A 82 -1.31 -14.06 -2.44
CA ALA A 82 -2.29 -12.97 -2.28
C ALA A 82 -3.39 -13.01 -3.36
N SER A 83 -3.02 -13.30 -4.63
CA SER A 83 -3.98 -13.45 -5.72
C SER A 83 -4.90 -14.66 -5.52
N HIS A 84 -4.37 -15.77 -4.99
CA HIS A 84 -5.16 -16.97 -4.69
C HIS A 84 -6.15 -16.71 -3.55
N GLU A 85 -5.71 -16.04 -2.47
CA GLU A 85 -6.59 -15.68 -1.36
C GLU A 85 -7.70 -14.71 -1.81
N LEU A 86 -7.38 -13.73 -2.66
CA LEU A 86 -8.37 -12.85 -3.28
C LEU A 86 -9.37 -13.63 -4.12
N GLN A 87 -8.91 -14.59 -4.92
CA GLN A 87 -9.75 -15.47 -5.72
C GLN A 87 -10.73 -16.27 -4.86
N GLU A 88 -10.25 -16.96 -3.82
CA GLU A 88 -11.06 -17.75 -2.93
C GLU A 88 -12.12 -16.89 -2.22
N MET A 89 -11.74 -15.70 -1.74
CA MET A 89 -12.66 -14.78 -1.13
C MET A 89 -13.77 -14.32 -2.08
N ILE A 90 -13.42 -13.97 -3.33
CA ILE A 90 -14.43 -13.54 -4.32
C ILE A 90 -15.39 -14.68 -4.62
N ILE A 91 -14.90 -15.91 -4.85
CA ILE A 91 -15.74 -17.09 -5.12
C ILE A 91 -16.70 -17.33 -3.97
N ASP A 92 -16.21 -17.35 -2.73
CA ASP A 92 -17.02 -17.60 -1.54
C ASP A 92 -18.11 -16.52 -1.37
N VAL A 93 -17.72 -15.26 -1.36
CA VAL A 93 -18.65 -14.15 -1.04
C VAL A 93 -19.69 -13.96 -2.14
N ILE A 94 -19.25 -13.94 -3.40
CA ILE A 94 -20.18 -13.78 -4.54
C ILE A 94 -21.07 -15.01 -4.68
N GLY A 95 -20.54 -16.22 -4.44
CA GLY A 95 -21.30 -17.48 -4.49
C GLY A 95 -22.45 -17.54 -3.48
N ARG A 96 -22.33 -16.89 -2.31
CA ARG A 96 -23.42 -16.79 -1.32
C ARG A 96 -24.29 -15.53 -1.46
N GLY A 97 -24.15 -14.79 -2.59
CA GLY A 97 -24.92 -13.58 -2.85
C GLY A 97 -24.48 -12.33 -2.07
N GLY A 98 -23.30 -12.38 -1.47
CA GLY A 98 -22.74 -11.29 -0.67
C GLY A 98 -22.01 -10.23 -1.50
N LYS A 99 -21.61 -9.15 -0.83
CA LYS A 99 -20.83 -8.04 -1.37
C LYS A 99 -19.47 -7.95 -0.72
N ILE A 100 -18.47 -7.52 -1.48
CA ILE A 100 -17.12 -7.27 -0.97
C ILE A 100 -16.90 -5.76 -1.00
N PHE A 101 -16.47 -5.19 0.11
CA PHE A 101 -16.08 -3.78 0.17
C PHE A 101 -14.68 -3.64 0.79
N CYS A 102 -13.81 -2.97 0.02
CA CYS A 102 -12.39 -2.86 0.33
C CYS A 102 -12.02 -1.40 0.59
N PRO A 103 -11.60 -1.04 1.81
CA PRO A 103 -10.96 0.23 2.06
C PRO A 103 -9.60 0.28 1.36
N VAL A 104 -9.43 1.22 0.44
CA VAL A 104 -8.19 1.37 -0.34
C VAL A 104 -7.74 2.83 -0.38
N PHE A 105 -6.43 3.03 -0.47
CA PHE A 105 -5.90 4.33 -0.82
C PHE A 105 -6.15 4.60 -2.31
N ALA A 106 -6.43 5.85 -2.65
CA ALA A 106 -6.68 6.24 -4.05
C ALA A 106 -5.48 5.96 -4.96
N VAL A 107 -4.27 6.11 -4.42
CA VAL A 107 -3.00 5.96 -5.16
C VAL A 107 -2.34 4.63 -4.79
N GLY A 108 -1.96 3.85 -5.78
CA GLY A 108 -1.18 2.62 -5.66
C GLY A 108 -2.03 1.40 -5.32
N ARG A 109 -2.58 1.31 -4.10
CA ARG A 109 -3.29 0.10 -3.62
C ARG A 109 -4.51 -0.25 -4.45
N SER A 110 -5.35 0.74 -4.76
CA SER A 110 -6.54 0.51 -5.59
C SER A 110 -6.17 -0.03 -6.97
N GLN A 111 -5.14 0.53 -7.62
CA GLN A 111 -4.69 0.07 -8.94
C GLN A 111 -4.12 -1.35 -8.90
N GLU A 112 -3.41 -1.74 -7.84
CA GLU A 112 -2.91 -3.11 -7.71
C GLU A 112 -4.05 -4.12 -7.54
N VAL A 113 -5.03 -3.81 -6.69
CA VAL A 113 -6.22 -4.64 -6.52
C VAL A 113 -7.03 -4.72 -7.81
N MET A 114 -7.17 -3.61 -8.55
CA MET A 114 -7.81 -3.61 -9.88
C MET A 114 -7.11 -4.56 -10.85
N ILE A 115 -5.78 -4.52 -10.93
CA ILE A 115 -5.02 -5.42 -11.83
C ILE A 115 -5.23 -6.88 -11.42
N ALA A 116 -5.16 -7.20 -10.13
CA ALA A 116 -5.36 -8.56 -9.65
C ALA A 116 -6.77 -9.08 -9.96
N ILE A 117 -7.81 -8.27 -9.75
CA ILE A 117 -9.20 -8.62 -10.11
C ILE A 117 -9.35 -8.78 -11.63
N ASP A 118 -8.76 -7.88 -12.42
CA ASP A 118 -8.78 -7.96 -13.89
C ASP A 118 -8.17 -9.28 -14.39
N GLU A 119 -7.03 -9.67 -13.85
CA GLU A 119 -6.36 -10.92 -14.20
C GLU A 119 -7.19 -12.16 -13.80
N LEU A 120 -7.83 -12.13 -12.63
CA LEU A 120 -8.72 -13.22 -12.19
C LEU A 120 -9.95 -13.35 -13.10
N PHE A 121 -10.61 -12.26 -13.44
CA PHE A 121 -11.78 -12.26 -14.30
C PHE A 121 -11.43 -12.67 -15.75
N LYS A 122 -10.32 -12.16 -16.31
CA LYS A 122 -9.84 -12.53 -17.64
C LYS A 122 -9.43 -13.99 -17.74
N SER A 123 -8.87 -14.56 -16.68
CA SER A 123 -8.46 -15.97 -16.64
C SER A 123 -9.65 -16.95 -16.59
N GLY A 124 -10.87 -16.46 -16.36
CA GLY A 124 -12.06 -17.31 -16.17
C GLY A 124 -12.10 -18.07 -14.84
N LYS A 125 -11.15 -17.84 -13.94
CA LYS A 125 -11.10 -18.48 -12.61
C LYS A 125 -12.23 -18.02 -11.69
N VAL A 126 -12.73 -16.82 -11.93
CA VAL A 126 -13.82 -16.21 -11.19
C VAL A 126 -14.84 -15.63 -12.17
N SER A 127 -16.14 -15.86 -11.92
CA SER A 127 -17.21 -15.20 -12.69
C SER A 127 -17.20 -13.72 -12.45
N PRO A 128 -17.12 -12.87 -13.50
CA PRO A 128 -17.06 -11.43 -13.34
C PRO A 128 -18.32 -10.85 -12.71
N VAL A 129 -18.13 -9.92 -11.78
CA VAL A 129 -19.19 -9.05 -11.24
C VAL A 129 -18.79 -7.60 -11.41
N THR A 130 -19.73 -6.68 -11.21
CA THR A 130 -19.40 -5.25 -11.23
C THR A 130 -18.45 -4.90 -10.08
N VAL A 131 -17.40 -4.15 -10.41
CA VAL A 131 -16.43 -3.59 -9.44
C VAL A 131 -16.61 -2.08 -9.47
N TRP A 132 -17.13 -1.54 -8.39
CA TRP A 132 -17.37 -0.10 -8.24
C TRP A 132 -16.12 0.58 -7.66
N LEU A 133 -15.75 1.71 -8.24
CA LEU A 133 -14.62 2.54 -7.80
C LEU A 133 -15.20 3.84 -7.23
N ASP A 134 -15.02 4.07 -5.91
CA ASP A 134 -15.62 5.22 -5.24
C ASP A 134 -14.55 6.08 -4.52
N GLY A 135 -14.69 7.39 -4.63
CA GLY A 135 -13.69 8.37 -4.23
C GLY A 135 -12.73 8.68 -5.38
N MET A 136 -11.52 9.15 -5.07
CA MET A 136 -10.53 9.62 -6.07
C MET A 136 -9.76 8.49 -6.78
N ILE A 137 -10.31 7.27 -6.84
CA ILE A 137 -9.63 6.12 -7.44
C ILE A 137 -9.49 6.28 -8.95
N SER A 138 -10.56 6.75 -9.61
CA SER A 138 -10.58 6.90 -11.06
C SER A 138 -9.62 7.98 -11.55
N GLU A 139 -9.53 9.10 -10.84
CA GLU A 139 -8.60 10.20 -11.14
C GLU A 139 -7.15 9.72 -10.95
N ALA A 140 -6.87 9.06 -9.82
CA ALA A 140 -5.55 8.49 -9.58
C ALA A 140 -5.18 7.44 -10.64
N THR A 141 -6.13 6.62 -11.08
CA THR A 141 -5.92 5.62 -12.13
C THR A 141 -5.62 6.27 -13.48
N ALA A 142 -6.31 7.36 -13.82
CA ALA A 142 -6.03 8.13 -15.03
C ALA A 142 -4.62 8.73 -15.01
N ILE A 143 -4.16 9.21 -13.85
CA ILE A 143 -2.78 9.69 -13.67
C ILE A 143 -1.76 8.54 -13.90
N HIS A 144 -2.01 7.35 -13.33
CA HIS A 144 -1.14 6.19 -13.58
C HIS A 144 -1.09 5.84 -15.07
N ALA A 145 -2.23 5.83 -15.74
CA ALA A 145 -2.31 5.53 -17.17
C ALA A 145 -1.60 6.58 -18.04
N SER A 146 -1.58 7.86 -17.63
CA SER A 146 -0.92 8.94 -18.36
C SER A 146 0.61 8.98 -18.16
N HIS A 147 1.13 8.22 -17.17
CA HIS A 147 2.57 8.15 -16.88
C HIS A 147 3.13 6.71 -16.97
N PRO A 148 2.95 6.01 -18.10
CA PRO A 148 3.32 4.59 -18.23
C PRO A 148 4.82 4.32 -18.07
N ASN A 149 5.66 5.31 -18.26
CA ASN A 149 7.12 5.18 -18.13
C ASN A 149 7.58 4.92 -16.68
N PHE A 150 6.78 5.28 -15.69
CA PHE A 150 7.06 5.03 -14.27
C PHE A 150 6.49 3.70 -13.78
N LEU A 151 5.73 3.00 -14.63
CA LEU A 151 5.15 1.69 -14.31
C LEU A 151 6.11 0.57 -14.75
N ASN A 152 5.92 -0.61 -14.17
CA ASN A 152 6.74 -1.75 -14.55
C ASN A 152 6.58 -2.10 -16.05
N ARG A 153 7.61 -2.76 -16.60
CA ARG A 153 7.69 -3.05 -18.04
C ARG A 153 6.47 -3.77 -18.60
N ASP A 154 5.89 -4.71 -17.85
CA ASP A 154 4.80 -5.55 -18.35
C ASP A 154 3.49 -4.78 -18.38
N LEU A 155 3.19 -4.02 -17.32
CA LEU A 155 2.02 -3.15 -17.27
C LEU A 155 2.10 -2.03 -18.32
N ARG A 156 3.29 -1.41 -18.48
CA ARG A 156 3.52 -0.41 -19.53
C ARG A 156 3.18 -0.95 -20.93
N LYS A 157 3.59 -2.19 -21.23
CA LYS A 157 3.26 -2.83 -22.52
C LYS A 157 1.74 -3.02 -22.68
N LYS A 158 1.03 -3.47 -21.63
CA LYS A 158 -0.42 -3.62 -21.64
C LYS A 158 -1.12 -2.28 -21.89
N LEU A 159 -0.69 -1.21 -21.22
CA LEU A 159 -1.25 0.14 -21.40
C LEU A 159 -1.03 0.70 -22.81
N LEU A 160 0.17 0.53 -23.36
CA LEU A 160 0.50 1.01 -24.71
C LEU A 160 -0.25 0.26 -25.83
N LYS A 161 -0.57 -1.02 -25.62
CA LYS A 161 -1.44 -1.76 -26.55
C LYS A 161 -2.88 -1.27 -26.50
N GLY A 162 -3.33 -0.80 -25.34
CA GLY A 162 -4.70 -0.31 -25.16
C GLY A 162 -5.79 -1.38 -25.27
N GLY A 163 -7.03 -0.93 -25.47
CA GLY A 163 -8.19 -1.83 -25.63
C GLY A 163 -8.36 -2.80 -24.45
N SER A 164 -8.67 -4.05 -24.72
CA SER A 164 -8.88 -5.10 -23.73
C SER A 164 -7.63 -5.49 -22.94
N GLU A 165 -6.44 -5.13 -23.40
CA GLU A 165 -5.19 -5.35 -22.72
C GLU A 165 -4.97 -4.40 -21.54
N ASN A 166 -5.56 -3.19 -21.59
CA ASN A 166 -5.45 -2.22 -20.51
C ASN A 166 -6.28 -2.66 -19.28
N PRO A 167 -5.64 -3.05 -18.15
CA PRO A 167 -6.37 -3.54 -16.99
C PRO A 167 -7.21 -2.47 -16.29
N PHE A 168 -6.93 -1.19 -16.53
CA PHE A 168 -7.67 -0.08 -15.92
C PHE A 168 -8.96 0.27 -16.66
N HIS A 169 -9.10 -0.16 -17.92
CA HIS A 169 -10.29 0.11 -18.76
C HIS A 169 -11.16 -1.13 -18.98
N SER A 170 -11.07 -2.09 -18.07
CA SER A 170 -11.87 -3.31 -18.18
C SER A 170 -13.36 -3.03 -17.95
N LYS A 171 -14.21 -3.74 -18.69
CA LYS A 171 -15.68 -3.56 -18.70
C LYS A 171 -16.39 -3.77 -17.36
N TRP A 172 -15.73 -4.41 -16.40
CA TRP A 172 -16.26 -4.66 -15.05
C TRP A 172 -16.00 -3.52 -14.06
N PHE A 173 -15.09 -2.59 -14.35
CA PHE A 173 -14.85 -1.41 -13.51
C PHE A 173 -15.82 -0.29 -13.87
N ARG A 174 -16.49 0.26 -12.86
CA ARG A 174 -17.40 1.39 -12.96
C ARG A 174 -17.11 2.41 -11.89
N THR A 175 -17.02 3.67 -12.28
CA THR A 175 -16.84 4.78 -11.33
C THR A 175 -18.19 5.17 -10.73
N VAL A 176 -18.17 5.48 -9.43
CA VAL A 176 -19.32 6.09 -8.75
C VAL A 176 -19.22 7.60 -8.93
N GLU A 177 -20.16 8.17 -9.70
CA GLU A 177 -20.12 9.57 -10.14
C GLU A 177 -20.92 10.52 -9.24
N SER A 178 -21.84 9.97 -8.42
CA SER A 178 -22.72 10.79 -7.60
C SER A 178 -23.13 10.10 -6.29
N TYR A 179 -23.62 10.92 -5.35
CA TYR A 179 -24.20 10.40 -4.11
C TYR A 179 -25.44 9.52 -4.38
N GLN A 180 -26.31 9.91 -5.30
CA GLN A 180 -27.50 9.15 -5.68
C GLN A 180 -27.13 7.78 -6.26
N GLN A 181 -26.07 7.71 -7.06
CA GLN A 181 -25.58 6.43 -7.56
C GLN A 181 -25.04 5.55 -6.43
N ARG A 182 -24.32 6.13 -5.46
CA ARG A 182 -23.88 5.38 -4.28
C ARG A 182 -25.07 4.84 -3.50
N GLU A 183 -26.11 5.63 -3.26
CA GLU A 183 -27.35 5.15 -2.61
C GLU A 183 -27.97 3.99 -3.39
N SER A 184 -28.03 4.06 -4.70
CA SER A 184 -28.54 2.96 -5.53
C SER A 184 -27.70 1.68 -5.35
N ILE A 185 -26.38 1.78 -5.27
CA ILE A 185 -25.46 0.63 -5.04
C ILE A 185 -25.65 0.05 -3.64
N LEU A 186 -25.84 0.90 -2.63
CA LEU A 186 -26.07 0.48 -1.25
C LEU A 186 -27.35 -0.37 -1.14
N LEU A 187 -28.40 -0.02 -1.90
CA LEU A 187 -29.70 -0.66 -1.86
C LEU A 187 -29.84 -1.81 -2.87
N ASP A 188 -29.02 -1.89 -3.91
CA ASP A 188 -29.06 -2.98 -4.91
C ASP A 188 -28.72 -4.32 -4.21
N PRO A 189 -29.57 -5.35 -4.27
CA PRO A 189 -29.29 -6.65 -3.69
C PRO A 189 -28.22 -7.46 -4.43
N SER A 190 -27.84 -7.07 -5.64
CA SER A 190 -26.91 -7.82 -6.49
C SER A 190 -25.51 -7.89 -5.89
N PRO A 191 -24.83 -9.05 -5.98
CA PRO A 191 -23.44 -9.17 -5.58
C PRO A 191 -22.52 -8.23 -6.37
N CYS A 192 -21.61 -7.58 -5.68
CA CYS A 192 -20.64 -6.67 -6.30
C CYS A 192 -19.37 -6.55 -5.44
N ILE A 193 -18.36 -5.94 -6.02
CA ILE A 193 -17.15 -5.52 -5.31
C ILE A 193 -17.12 -3.99 -5.29
N VAL A 194 -16.77 -3.40 -4.16
CA VAL A 194 -16.53 -1.95 -4.04
C VAL A 194 -15.10 -1.72 -3.56
N LEU A 195 -14.35 -0.95 -4.31
CA LEU A 195 -13.09 -0.37 -3.87
C LEU A 195 -13.37 1.10 -3.53
N ALA A 196 -13.19 1.50 -2.28
CA ALA A 196 -13.53 2.86 -1.85
C ALA A 196 -12.49 3.47 -0.90
N THR A 197 -12.30 4.78 -1.03
CA THR A 197 -11.44 5.54 -0.10
C THR A 197 -12.22 5.90 1.18
N SER A 198 -11.55 6.08 2.31
CA SER A 198 -10.13 6.07 2.60
C SER A 198 -9.64 4.68 3.01
N GLY A 199 -8.35 4.41 2.74
CA GLY A 199 -7.74 3.10 3.00
C GLY A 199 -7.68 2.68 4.46
N MET A 200 -7.74 3.62 5.41
CA MET A 200 -7.76 3.36 6.86
C MET A 200 -9.14 3.60 7.50
N MET A 201 -10.18 3.81 6.68
CA MET A 201 -11.55 4.09 7.11
C MET A 201 -11.66 5.32 8.04
N THR A 202 -10.78 6.31 7.87
CA THR A 202 -10.82 7.57 8.65
C THR A 202 -11.87 8.57 8.15
N GLY A 203 -12.60 8.21 7.10
CA GLY A 203 -13.62 9.00 6.42
C GLY A 203 -13.79 8.51 4.99
N GLY A 204 -14.50 9.30 4.18
CA GLY A 204 -14.73 9.00 2.76
C GLY A 204 -15.82 7.96 2.51
N PRO A 205 -16.05 7.62 1.23
CA PRO A 205 -17.16 6.76 0.80
C PRO A 205 -17.20 5.39 1.49
N ILE A 206 -16.05 4.80 1.82
CA ILE A 206 -15.98 3.48 2.46
C ILE A 206 -16.78 3.42 3.76
N VAL A 207 -16.87 4.53 4.49
CA VAL A 207 -17.63 4.59 5.75
C VAL A 207 -19.13 4.47 5.50
N GLU A 208 -19.62 5.00 4.35
CA GLU A 208 -21.03 4.84 3.97
C GLU A 208 -21.34 3.37 3.65
N TYR A 209 -20.50 2.70 2.83
CA TYR A 209 -20.66 1.27 2.58
C TYR A 209 -20.60 0.46 3.87
N PHE A 210 -19.71 0.80 4.78
CA PHE A 210 -19.60 0.13 6.06
C PHE A 210 -20.87 0.26 6.90
N LYS A 211 -21.50 1.45 7.00
CA LYS A 211 -22.73 1.66 7.74
C LYS A 211 -23.87 0.73 7.29
N TYR A 212 -23.98 0.51 5.98
CA TYR A 212 -25.08 -0.27 5.41
C TYR A 212 -24.76 -1.78 5.28
N TRP A 213 -23.49 -2.13 5.03
CA TRP A 213 -23.14 -3.51 4.69
C TRP A 213 -22.46 -4.28 5.82
N ALA A 214 -21.96 -3.62 6.85
CA ALA A 214 -21.40 -4.30 8.01
C ALA A 214 -22.43 -5.08 8.83
N PRO A 215 -23.73 -4.65 8.96
CA PRO A 215 -24.75 -5.44 9.62
C PRO A 215 -25.18 -6.71 8.89
N GLU A 216 -24.81 -6.88 7.61
CA GLU A 216 -25.25 -7.99 6.76
C GLU A 216 -24.21 -9.14 6.77
N PRO A 217 -24.56 -10.33 7.29
CA PRO A 217 -23.60 -11.43 7.50
C PRO A 217 -23.05 -12.03 6.20
N ASN A 218 -23.75 -11.88 5.07
CA ASN A 218 -23.29 -12.38 3.77
C ASN A 218 -22.20 -11.53 3.16
N ASN A 219 -22.00 -10.29 3.63
CA ASN A 219 -21.00 -9.37 3.11
C ASN A 219 -19.61 -9.61 3.72
N THR A 220 -18.61 -9.07 3.08
CA THR A 220 -17.22 -9.15 3.54
C THR A 220 -16.52 -7.80 3.42
N LEU A 221 -15.98 -7.31 4.54
CA LEU A 221 -15.02 -6.21 4.59
C LEU A 221 -13.62 -6.80 4.38
N CYS A 222 -12.93 -6.36 3.32
CA CYS A 222 -11.61 -6.87 2.97
C CYS A 222 -10.53 -5.79 3.11
N PHE A 223 -9.63 -5.95 4.04
CA PHE A 223 -8.46 -5.10 4.21
C PHE A 223 -7.31 -5.59 3.31
N VAL A 224 -6.79 -4.72 2.46
CA VAL A 224 -5.66 -4.99 1.56
C VAL A 224 -4.43 -4.13 1.87
N GLY A 225 -4.45 -3.37 2.96
CA GLY A 225 -3.40 -2.45 3.37
C GLY A 225 -3.29 -2.30 4.87
N TYR A 226 -2.25 -1.59 5.28
CA TYR A 226 -1.98 -1.27 6.68
C TYR A 226 -3.12 -0.45 7.32
N GLN A 227 -3.41 -0.75 8.58
CA GLN A 227 -4.38 -0.03 9.40
C GLN A 227 -3.67 0.55 10.62
N ALA A 228 -3.48 1.85 10.64
CA ALA A 228 -2.80 2.53 11.74
C ALA A 228 -3.61 2.48 13.03
N SER A 229 -2.92 2.37 14.16
CA SER A 229 -3.54 2.39 15.49
C SER A 229 -4.43 3.62 15.66
N GLY A 230 -5.60 3.44 16.30
CA GLY A 230 -6.59 4.49 16.55
C GLY A 230 -7.57 4.75 15.39
N THR A 231 -7.36 4.18 14.20
CA THR A 231 -8.30 4.28 13.07
C THR A 231 -9.51 3.35 13.24
N LEU A 232 -10.60 3.60 12.51
CA LEU A 232 -11.74 2.68 12.48
C LEU A 232 -11.31 1.31 11.94
N GLY A 233 -10.50 1.27 10.89
CA GLY A 233 -9.99 0.03 10.33
C GLY A 233 -9.18 -0.80 11.34
N SER A 234 -8.34 -0.17 12.18
CA SER A 234 -7.62 -0.85 13.25
C SER A 234 -8.57 -1.46 14.28
N ARG A 235 -9.56 -0.69 14.78
CA ARG A 235 -10.55 -1.19 15.74
C ARG A 235 -11.32 -2.40 15.21
N LEU A 236 -11.71 -2.36 13.94
CA LEU A 236 -12.41 -3.48 13.30
C LEU A 236 -11.51 -4.71 13.20
N ARG A 237 -10.26 -4.54 12.78
CA ARG A 237 -9.26 -5.62 12.72
C ARG A 237 -9.01 -6.23 14.11
N ASP A 238 -9.08 -5.43 15.16
CA ASP A 238 -8.92 -5.87 16.55
C ASP A 238 -10.18 -6.60 17.10
N GLY A 239 -11.20 -6.82 16.26
CA GLY A 239 -12.36 -7.67 16.57
C GLY A 239 -13.54 -6.96 17.24
N HIS A 240 -13.61 -5.63 17.13
CA HIS A 240 -14.78 -4.91 17.64
C HIS A 240 -16.04 -5.29 16.86
N SER A 241 -17.03 -5.87 17.55
CA SER A 241 -18.32 -6.30 16.98
C SER A 241 -19.35 -5.17 16.85
N SER A 242 -19.07 -3.99 17.41
CA SER A 242 -19.87 -2.78 17.29
C SER A 242 -18.97 -1.56 17.40
N VAL A 243 -19.19 -0.57 16.55
CA VAL A 243 -18.39 0.66 16.53
C VAL A 243 -19.25 1.91 16.41
N PRO A 244 -18.95 2.98 17.17
CA PRO A 244 -19.63 4.27 17.01
C PRO A 244 -19.10 5.01 15.78
N LEU A 245 -20.01 5.51 14.97
CA LEU A 245 -19.75 6.45 13.86
C LEU A 245 -20.51 7.74 14.08
N ILE A 246 -19.99 8.84 13.57
CA ILE A 246 -20.73 10.10 13.53
C ILE A 246 -21.48 10.15 12.20
N ASP A 247 -22.81 10.19 12.28
CA ASP A 247 -23.67 10.35 11.11
C ASP A 247 -24.60 11.56 11.33
N LYS A 248 -24.50 12.56 10.43
CA LYS A 248 -25.28 13.81 10.51
C LYS A 248 -25.25 14.47 11.89
N GLY A 249 -24.10 14.41 12.56
CA GLY A 249 -23.91 15.00 13.90
C GLY A 249 -24.40 14.16 15.06
N GLN A 250 -24.93 12.96 14.81
CA GLN A 250 -25.37 12.01 15.83
C GLN A 250 -24.45 10.78 15.88
N THR A 251 -24.33 10.16 17.04
CA THR A 251 -23.61 8.89 17.16
C THR A 251 -24.51 7.74 16.74
N LEU A 252 -24.12 7.04 15.67
CA LEU A 252 -24.73 5.82 15.19
C LEU A 252 -23.87 4.63 15.62
N MET A 253 -24.42 3.68 16.37
CA MET A 253 -23.76 2.40 16.64
C MET A 253 -23.98 1.45 15.49
N VAL A 254 -22.90 1.00 14.85
CA VAL A 254 -22.94 0.05 13.73
C VAL A 254 -22.51 -1.32 14.22
N GLU A 255 -23.42 -2.30 14.15
CA GLU A 255 -23.10 -3.70 14.41
C GLU A 255 -22.29 -4.29 13.26
N VAL A 256 -21.26 -5.09 13.58
CA VAL A 256 -20.41 -5.75 12.60
C VAL A 256 -20.74 -7.24 12.57
N LYS A 257 -21.57 -7.63 11.61
CA LYS A 257 -21.96 -9.02 11.35
C LYS A 257 -21.31 -9.59 10.09
N CYS A 258 -20.84 -8.70 9.20
CA CYS A 258 -20.11 -9.12 8.00
C CYS A 258 -18.81 -9.84 8.36
N SER A 259 -18.36 -10.71 7.47
CA SER A 259 -17.04 -11.31 7.60
C SER A 259 -15.96 -10.26 7.40
N MET A 260 -14.86 -10.40 8.14
CA MET A 260 -13.66 -9.58 7.93
C MET A 260 -12.55 -10.46 7.38
N ARG A 261 -11.93 -10.00 6.30
CA ARG A 261 -10.75 -10.63 5.68
C ARG A 261 -9.62 -9.62 5.59
N LYS A 262 -8.41 -10.10 5.74
CA LYS A 262 -7.19 -9.35 5.48
C LYS A 262 -6.40 -10.12 4.46
N ILE A 263 -6.09 -9.50 3.32
CA ILE A 263 -5.23 -10.09 2.30
C ILE A 263 -3.93 -9.32 2.31
N ASP A 264 -2.90 -9.94 2.84
CA ASP A 264 -1.54 -9.41 2.80
C ASP A 264 -0.92 -9.64 1.41
N GLY A 265 0.15 -8.90 1.08
CA GLY A 265 0.84 -9.00 -0.22
C GLY A 265 0.49 -7.88 -1.21
N PHE A 266 -0.57 -7.10 -0.94
CA PHE A 266 -0.86 -5.86 -1.68
C PHE A 266 -0.15 -4.64 -1.08
N SER A 267 0.65 -4.79 -0.04
CA SER A 267 1.35 -3.65 0.57
C SER A 267 2.41 -3.07 -0.35
N GLY A 268 2.44 -1.73 -0.45
CA GLY A 268 3.50 -0.99 -1.14
C GLY A 268 4.79 -0.89 -0.36
N HIS A 269 4.79 -1.27 0.91
CA HIS A 269 5.99 -1.31 1.72
C HIS A 269 6.66 -2.68 1.61
N SER A 270 7.97 -2.68 1.78
CA SER A 270 8.75 -3.90 1.94
C SER A 270 8.46 -4.56 3.29
N ASP A 271 8.45 -5.87 3.32
CA ASP A 271 8.42 -6.62 4.57
C ASP A 271 9.80 -6.64 5.24
N ARG A 272 9.89 -7.24 6.44
CA ARG A 272 11.15 -7.30 7.18
C ARG A 272 12.30 -7.93 6.39
N ASN A 273 12.05 -9.02 5.69
CA ASN A 273 13.11 -9.69 4.92
C ASN A 273 13.55 -8.82 3.76
N GLN A 274 12.61 -8.23 3.04
CA GLN A 274 12.86 -7.31 1.94
C GLN A 274 13.63 -6.06 2.40
N LEU A 275 13.31 -5.49 3.56
CA LEU A 275 14.06 -4.37 4.15
C LEU A 275 15.50 -4.78 4.51
N MET A 276 15.68 -5.98 5.08
CA MET A 276 17.02 -6.52 5.37
C MET A 276 17.82 -6.76 4.09
N ASP A 277 17.18 -7.25 3.04
CA ASP A 277 17.82 -7.53 1.75
C ASP A 277 18.14 -6.24 0.99
N TYR A 278 17.31 -5.20 1.13
CA TYR A 278 17.63 -3.86 0.63
C TYR A 278 18.95 -3.35 1.25
N VAL A 279 19.11 -3.47 2.56
CA VAL A 279 20.36 -3.08 3.24
C VAL A 279 21.55 -3.93 2.78
N ALA A 280 21.34 -5.25 2.62
CA ALA A 280 22.39 -6.16 2.16
C ALA A 280 22.85 -5.89 0.72
N ALA A 281 21.95 -5.36 -0.12
CA ALA A 281 22.25 -5.02 -1.51
C ALA A 281 23.08 -3.73 -1.65
N LEU A 282 23.15 -2.88 -0.62
CA LEU A 282 24.00 -1.70 -0.62
C LEU A 282 25.48 -2.12 -0.39
N ASN A 283 26.36 -1.79 -1.32
CA ASN A 283 27.75 -2.18 -1.27
C ASN A 283 28.67 -0.96 -1.45
N PRO A 284 29.53 -0.64 -0.45
CA PRO A 284 29.63 -1.28 0.88
C PRO A 284 28.41 -0.99 1.75
N THR A 285 28.15 -1.88 2.72
CA THR A 285 27.09 -1.68 3.72
C THR A 285 27.28 -0.34 4.45
N PRO A 286 26.23 0.47 4.63
CA PRO A 286 26.31 1.75 5.33
C PRO A 286 26.83 1.60 6.77
N ARG A 287 27.67 2.53 7.21
CA ARG A 287 28.24 2.51 8.57
C ARG A 287 27.21 2.87 9.65
N LYS A 288 26.25 3.73 9.30
CA LYS A 288 25.14 4.16 10.15
C LYS A 288 23.81 3.86 9.47
N ILE A 289 22.87 3.32 10.22
CA ILE A 289 21.48 3.11 9.75
C ILE A 289 20.52 3.71 10.76
N ILE A 290 19.62 4.54 10.28
CA ILE A 290 18.59 5.23 11.06
C ILE A 290 17.24 4.67 10.63
N CYS A 291 16.53 4.01 11.54
CA CYS A 291 15.21 3.45 11.32
C CYS A 291 14.15 4.48 11.69
N HIS A 292 13.18 4.70 10.81
CA HIS A 292 12.04 5.61 11.03
C HIS A 292 10.78 5.07 10.35
N HIS A 293 9.68 5.83 10.36
CA HIS A 293 8.44 5.49 9.66
C HIS A 293 7.91 4.11 10.04
N GLY A 294 7.61 3.93 11.31
CA GLY A 294 7.02 2.75 11.93
C GLY A 294 6.68 3.02 13.38
N ASP A 295 5.91 2.13 14.00
CA ASP A 295 5.66 2.20 15.44
C ASP A 295 6.98 2.04 16.21
N ALA A 296 7.08 2.66 17.39
CA ALA A 296 8.31 2.67 18.18
C ALA A 296 8.86 1.25 18.46
N GLN A 297 7.96 0.29 18.71
CA GLN A 297 8.34 -1.11 18.91
C GLN A 297 8.93 -1.72 17.64
N THR A 298 8.29 -1.49 16.50
CA THR A 298 8.71 -1.99 15.18
C THR A 298 10.05 -1.40 14.76
N CYS A 299 10.23 -0.07 14.87
CA CYS A 299 11.50 0.59 14.59
C CYS A 299 12.64 0.05 15.46
N ASN A 300 12.40 -0.15 16.77
CA ASN A 300 13.41 -0.71 17.68
C ASN A 300 13.75 -2.17 17.37
N ALA A 301 12.76 -2.99 17.04
CA ALA A 301 12.98 -4.39 16.66
C ALA A 301 13.76 -4.50 15.35
N PHE A 302 13.47 -3.62 14.38
CA PHE A 302 14.20 -3.56 13.11
C PHE A 302 15.66 -3.09 13.33
N ARG A 303 15.83 -2.00 14.08
CA ARG A 303 17.15 -1.49 14.49
C ARG A 303 18.02 -2.56 15.13
N GLN A 304 17.47 -3.34 16.06
CA GLN A 304 18.19 -4.42 16.73
C GLN A 304 18.61 -5.49 15.71
N GLY A 305 17.70 -5.97 14.86
CA GLY A 305 18.00 -6.97 13.84
C GLY A 305 19.07 -6.52 12.84
N LEU A 306 19.05 -5.24 12.43
CA LEU A 306 20.10 -4.66 11.59
C LEU A 306 21.46 -4.66 12.28
N ARG A 307 21.51 -4.27 13.56
CA ARG A 307 22.74 -4.28 14.36
C ARG A 307 23.34 -5.69 14.49
N GLU A 308 22.50 -6.68 14.72
CA GLU A 308 22.92 -8.08 14.87
C GLU A 308 23.44 -8.66 13.54
N LYS A 309 22.71 -8.43 12.43
CA LYS A 309 23.05 -8.99 11.11
C LYS A 309 24.26 -8.31 10.47
N PHE A 310 24.32 -6.97 10.51
CA PHE A 310 25.32 -6.20 9.76
C PHE A 310 26.46 -5.64 10.61
N ARG A 311 26.34 -5.67 11.94
CA ARG A 311 27.34 -5.16 12.91
C ARG A 311 27.72 -3.70 12.68
N VAL A 312 26.72 -2.87 12.32
CA VAL A 312 26.84 -1.43 12.06
C VAL A 312 26.17 -0.62 13.16
N GLN A 313 26.41 0.69 13.18
CA GLN A 313 25.73 1.59 14.11
C GLN A 313 24.27 1.76 13.66
N THR A 314 23.31 1.54 14.57
CA THR A 314 21.89 1.63 14.27
C THR A 314 21.15 2.48 15.27
N TYR A 315 20.23 3.31 14.81
CA TYR A 315 19.45 4.26 15.58
C TYR A 315 17.96 4.13 15.24
N ALA A 316 17.10 4.41 16.21
CA ALA A 316 15.67 4.60 16.04
C ALA A 316 15.27 5.82 16.88
N PRO A 317 15.49 7.04 16.36
CA PRO A 317 15.29 8.27 17.12
C PRO A 317 13.82 8.50 17.44
N ALA A 318 13.57 9.07 18.61
CA ALA A 318 12.27 9.61 18.97
C ALA A 318 11.96 10.88 18.16
N ASN A 319 10.69 11.28 18.15
CA ASN A 319 10.30 12.54 17.51
C ASN A 319 11.09 13.71 18.12
N LEU A 320 11.62 14.58 17.27
CA LEU A 320 12.44 15.75 17.61
C LEU A 320 13.83 15.41 18.19
N GLU A 321 14.23 14.15 18.22
CA GLU A 321 15.59 13.79 18.59
C GLU A 321 16.57 14.18 17.47
N THR A 322 17.69 14.80 17.86
CA THR A 322 18.74 15.21 16.93
C THR A 322 19.89 14.21 16.95
N LEU A 323 20.26 13.71 15.79
CA LEU A 323 21.40 12.83 15.60
C LEU A 323 22.51 13.54 14.81
N ARG A 324 23.72 13.47 15.30
CA ARG A 324 24.91 13.92 14.55
C ARG A 324 25.36 12.83 13.61
N LEU A 325 25.48 13.16 12.31
CA LEU A 325 25.89 12.18 11.28
C LEU A 325 27.41 12.12 11.07
N LEU A 326 28.11 13.21 11.34
CA LEU A 326 29.57 13.36 11.20
C LEU A 326 30.28 13.30 12.55
#